data_923d5874662274a193eb0eda7db34a70
#
_entry.id   923d5874662274a193eb0eda7db34a70
#
_cell.length_a   1.000
_cell.length_b   1.000
_cell.length_c   1.000
_cell.angle_alpha   90.00
_cell.angle_beta   90.00
_cell.angle_gamma   90.00
#
_symmetry.space_group_name_H-M   'P 1'
#
loop_
_entity.id
_entity.type
_entity.pdbx_description
1 polymer ?
#
loop_
_entity_poly.entity_id
_entity_poly.type
_entity_poly.pdbx_seq_one_letter_code
_entity_poly.pdbx_strand_id
1 'polypeptide(L)'
;ITNWLAWCLQNEASKPGWAPFLYSSTKGSGKSTLALICAKLFGEENSSTENNVSKLVSRFNAPVLENKFVICEELQIPAGSDKANAVKTFITERHTMTEHKGHDVQLVEQVCAFMFTTNHIPLWLEQGDRRFYVIEVDHDGHRFGAQADAFGRLVGETLEYLDDPSNLAKLYTALLHHRIPRDFSAQSLDVQGSSTHIMKTIQSASWDLNVELFEDEMNRMELNVKK
;
A
#
# COMPACT_ATOMS: atom_id res chain seq x y z
N ILE A 1 -10.46 6.05 0.09
CA ILE A 1 -9.32 6.34 1.00
C ILE A 1 -9.80 7.08 2.25
N THR A 2 -10.61 8.16 2.15
CA THR A 2 -11.05 8.96 3.30
C THR A 2 -11.70 8.11 4.39
N ASN A 3 -12.63 7.20 4.05
CA ASN A 3 -13.26 6.31 5.02
C ASN A 3 -12.26 5.38 5.71
N TRP A 4 -11.29 4.85 4.94
CA TRP A 4 -10.24 3.98 5.47
C TRP A 4 -9.33 4.74 6.45
N LEU A 5 -8.89 5.93 6.07
CA LEU A 5 -8.04 6.79 6.89
C LEU A 5 -8.76 7.20 8.18
N ALA A 6 -10.01 7.66 8.06
CA ALA A 6 -10.85 8.01 9.20
C ALA A 6 -11.03 6.81 10.15
N TRP A 7 -11.28 5.61 9.60
CA TRP A 7 -11.41 4.40 10.41
C TRP A 7 -10.12 4.09 11.16
N CYS A 8 -8.97 4.17 10.52
CA CYS A 8 -7.67 3.92 11.16
C CYS A 8 -7.39 4.89 12.32
N LEU A 9 -7.77 6.16 12.16
CA LEU A 9 -7.59 7.18 13.21
C LEU A 9 -8.63 7.05 14.34
N GLN A 10 -9.85 6.63 14.02
CA GLN A 10 -10.90 6.40 15.03
C GLN A 10 -10.73 5.09 15.79
N ASN A 11 -9.93 4.15 15.29
CA ASN A 11 -9.74 2.80 15.84
C ASN A 11 -8.25 2.46 15.97
N GLU A 12 -7.50 3.27 16.70
CA GLU A 12 -6.04 3.18 16.78
C GLU A 12 -5.50 1.82 17.27
N ALA A 13 -6.24 1.16 18.17
CA ALA A 13 -5.91 -0.17 18.68
C ALA A 13 -6.28 -1.31 17.72
N SER A 14 -6.82 -0.99 16.55
CA SER A 14 -7.28 -1.98 15.58
C SER A 14 -6.46 -1.93 14.29
N LYS A 15 -6.30 -3.09 13.68
CA LYS A 15 -5.59 -3.26 12.42
C LYS A 15 -6.58 -3.28 11.26
N PRO A 16 -6.36 -2.48 10.18
CA PRO A 16 -7.10 -2.66 8.94
C PRO A 16 -6.67 -3.97 8.25
N GLY A 17 -7.62 -4.65 7.61
CA GLY A 17 -7.37 -5.92 6.91
C GLY A 17 -6.99 -5.76 5.44
N TRP A 18 -6.88 -4.52 4.95
CA TRP A 18 -6.45 -4.19 3.60
C TRP A 18 -5.72 -2.85 3.56
N ALA A 19 -4.95 -2.64 2.51
CA ALA A 19 -4.12 -1.48 2.30
C ALA A 19 -4.49 -0.75 1.00
N PRO A 20 -4.55 0.58 0.98
CA PRO A 20 -4.55 1.37 -0.25
C PRO A 20 -3.25 1.15 -1.02
N PHE A 21 -3.37 0.96 -2.33
CA PHE A 21 -2.26 0.80 -3.25
C PHE A 21 -2.38 1.84 -4.37
N LEU A 22 -1.55 2.85 -4.34
CA LEU A 22 -1.56 3.96 -5.30
C LEU A 22 -0.63 3.65 -6.46
N TYR A 23 -1.19 3.46 -7.62
CA TYR A 23 -0.47 3.24 -8.87
C TYR A 23 -0.57 4.47 -9.78
N SER A 24 0.48 4.79 -10.48
CA SER A 24 0.45 5.73 -11.60
C SER A 24 1.62 5.45 -12.53
N SER A 25 1.36 5.32 -13.81
CA SER A 25 2.42 5.25 -14.83
C SER A 25 3.19 6.56 -14.95
N THR A 26 2.64 7.65 -14.41
CA THR A 26 3.22 8.98 -14.47
C THR A 26 3.82 9.38 -13.12
N LYS A 27 5.07 9.86 -13.14
CA LYS A 27 5.72 10.46 -11.97
C LYS A 27 5.10 11.82 -11.66
N GLY A 28 5.13 12.22 -10.39
CA GLY A 28 4.60 13.51 -9.95
C GLY A 28 3.07 13.57 -9.84
N SER A 29 2.39 12.42 -9.81
CA SER A 29 0.91 12.34 -9.68
C SER A 29 0.39 12.53 -8.25
N GLY A 30 1.22 12.90 -7.28
CA GLY A 30 0.82 13.17 -5.90
C GLY A 30 0.74 11.95 -4.97
N LYS A 31 1.15 10.76 -5.41
CA LYS A 31 1.12 9.53 -4.58
C LYS A 31 1.91 9.70 -3.28
N SER A 32 3.19 10.08 -3.39
CA SER A 32 4.05 10.29 -2.20
C SER A 32 3.58 11.46 -1.35
N THR A 33 2.97 12.49 -1.96
CA THR A 33 2.36 13.59 -1.22
C THR A 33 1.22 13.10 -0.32
N LEU A 34 0.31 12.29 -0.86
CA LEU A 34 -0.77 11.70 -0.07
C LEU A 34 -0.23 10.80 1.05
N ALA A 35 0.78 9.99 0.75
CA ALA A 35 1.43 9.14 1.75
C ALA A 35 2.06 9.97 2.88
N LEU A 36 2.74 11.08 2.54
CA LEU A 36 3.30 12.02 3.52
C LEU A 36 2.21 12.68 4.39
N ILE A 37 1.10 13.12 3.79
CA ILE A 37 -0.03 13.66 4.55
C ILE A 37 -0.57 12.62 5.54
N CYS A 38 -0.69 11.37 5.12
CA CYS A 38 -1.08 10.28 6.02
C CYS A 38 -0.07 10.10 7.16
N ALA A 39 1.24 10.09 6.87
CA ALA A 39 2.27 9.98 7.90
C ALA A 39 2.18 11.11 8.93
N LYS A 40 1.96 12.36 8.49
CA LYS A 40 1.74 13.50 9.40
C LYS A 40 0.52 13.29 10.31
N LEU A 41 -0.56 12.69 9.80
CA LEU A 41 -1.78 12.42 10.58
C LEU A 41 -1.60 11.31 11.62
N PHE A 42 -0.79 10.28 11.33
CA PHE A 42 -0.46 9.23 12.29
C PHE A 42 0.66 9.64 13.27
N GLY A 43 1.36 10.73 12.99
CA GLY A 43 2.60 11.14 13.64
C GLY A 43 3.82 10.59 12.91
N GLU A 44 4.77 11.46 12.63
CA GLU A 44 6.00 11.06 11.91
C GLU A 44 6.82 10.04 12.71
N GLU A 45 6.81 10.16 14.03
CA GLU A 45 7.46 9.22 14.96
C GLU A 45 6.78 7.85 15.01
N ASN A 46 5.51 7.74 14.60
CA ASN A 46 4.73 6.51 14.53
C ASN A 46 4.61 5.97 13.10
N SER A 47 5.40 6.52 12.18
CA SER A 47 5.36 6.19 10.77
C SER A 47 6.73 5.81 10.25
N SER A 48 6.78 4.90 9.28
CA SER A 48 8.01 4.56 8.58
C SER A 48 7.78 4.44 7.07
N THR A 49 8.85 4.67 6.31
CA THR A 49 8.85 4.49 4.84
C THR A 49 9.86 3.42 4.47
N GLU A 50 9.40 2.42 3.72
CA GLU A 50 10.23 1.32 3.24
C GLU A 50 10.15 1.20 1.72
N ASN A 51 11.32 1.20 1.10
CA ASN A 51 11.49 1.01 -0.35
C ASN A 51 12.20 -0.31 -0.70
N ASN A 52 12.47 -1.14 0.30
CA ASN A 52 13.15 -2.42 0.16
C ASN A 52 12.34 -3.54 0.81
N VAL A 53 11.73 -4.38 -0.02
CA VAL A 53 10.93 -5.51 0.47
C VAL A 53 11.77 -6.48 1.33
N SER A 54 13.05 -6.66 1.03
CA SER A 54 13.91 -7.55 1.81
C SER A 54 14.12 -7.05 3.24
N LYS A 55 14.09 -5.74 3.46
CA LYS A 55 14.15 -5.15 4.80
C LYS A 55 12.83 -5.35 5.54
N LEU A 56 11.69 -5.11 4.86
CA LEU A 56 10.36 -5.31 5.41
C LEU A 56 10.14 -6.75 5.87
N VAL A 57 10.55 -7.74 5.07
CA VAL A 57 10.38 -9.17 5.37
C VAL A 57 11.60 -9.80 6.05
N SER A 58 12.58 -9.01 6.48
CA SER A 58 13.77 -9.51 7.17
C SER A 58 13.45 -9.99 8.58
N ARG A 59 14.38 -10.73 9.16
CA ARG A 59 14.32 -11.17 10.56
C ARG A 59 14.21 -9.98 11.53
N PHE A 60 14.92 -8.87 11.25
CA PHE A 60 14.94 -7.68 12.10
C PHE A 60 13.96 -6.60 11.62
N ASN A 61 12.69 -6.94 11.57
CA ASN A 61 11.61 -6.10 11.05
C ASN A 61 10.87 -5.28 12.14
N ALA A 62 11.21 -5.47 13.40
CA ALA A 62 10.58 -4.76 14.52
C ALA A 62 10.51 -3.24 14.31
N PRO A 63 11.60 -2.54 13.90
CA PRO A 63 11.57 -1.09 13.70
C PRO A 63 10.57 -0.62 12.64
N VAL A 64 10.11 -1.51 11.75
CA VAL A 64 9.08 -1.21 10.75
C VAL A 64 7.70 -1.57 11.28
N LEU A 65 7.53 -2.79 11.79
CA LEU A 65 6.22 -3.34 12.16
C LEU A 65 5.67 -2.82 13.50
N GLU A 66 6.49 -2.16 14.30
CA GLU A 66 6.07 -1.47 15.53
C GLU A 66 5.48 -0.09 15.27
N ASN A 67 5.55 0.41 14.03
CA ASN A 67 4.91 1.67 13.66
C ASN A 67 3.40 1.49 13.47
N LYS A 68 2.68 2.59 13.68
CA LYS A 68 1.24 2.64 13.41
C LYS A 68 0.93 2.73 11.91
N PHE A 69 1.82 3.35 11.14
CA PHE A 69 1.67 3.53 9.71
C PHE A 69 2.96 3.24 8.95
N VAL A 70 2.87 2.42 7.91
CA VAL A 70 4.01 2.07 7.05
C VAL A 70 3.70 2.40 5.59
N ILE A 71 4.53 3.25 5.02
CA ILE A 71 4.52 3.58 3.60
C ILE A 71 5.48 2.64 2.88
N CYS A 72 4.96 1.89 1.93
CA CYS A 72 5.74 1.00 1.07
C CYS A 72 5.90 1.66 -0.30
N GLU A 73 7.07 2.29 -0.55
CA GLU A 73 7.33 3.01 -1.80
C GLU A 73 8.12 2.15 -2.78
N GLU A 74 7.60 2.05 -4.02
CA GLU A 74 8.28 1.39 -5.16
C GLU A 74 8.83 0.00 -4.83
N LEU A 75 8.15 -0.77 -3.97
CA LEU A 75 8.59 -2.12 -3.64
C LEU A 75 8.59 -3.00 -4.88
N GLN A 76 9.75 -3.52 -5.23
CA GLN A 76 9.91 -4.53 -6.28
C GLN A 76 9.74 -5.92 -5.67
N ILE A 77 8.60 -6.52 -5.93
CA ILE A 77 8.22 -7.83 -5.41
C ILE A 77 8.04 -8.77 -6.60
N PRO A 78 8.81 -9.87 -6.71
CA PRO A 78 8.59 -10.87 -7.75
C PRO A 78 7.24 -11.57 -7.55
N ALA A 79 6.52 -11.82 -8.63
CA ALA A 79 5.26 -12.56 -8.60
C ALA A 79 5.48 -13.99 -8.05
N GLY A 80 4.52 -14.47 -7.24
CA GLY A 80 4.57 -15.81 -6.64
C GLY A 80 5.70 -16.04 -5.63
N SER A 81 6.42 -15.00 -5.21
CA SER A 81 7.54 -15.14 -4.28
C SER A 81 7.10 -15.22 -2.83
N ASP A 82 7.96 -15.83 -1.99
CA ASP A 82 7.76 -15.83 -0.53
C ASP A 82 7.67 -14.42 0.05
N LYS A 83 8.35 -13.45 -0.58
CA LYS A 83 8.27 -12.04 -0.18
C LYS A 83 6.87 -11.46 -0.42
N ALA A 84 6.22 -11.81 -1.53
CA ALA A 84 4.84 -11.40 -1.80
C ALA A 84 3.90 -11.97 -0.74
N ASN A 85 4.05 -13.25 -0.39
CA ASN A 85 3.25 -13.91 0.64
C ASN A 85 3.49 -13.29 2.03
N ALA A 86 4.74 -12.99 2.38
CA ALA A 86 5.07 -12.33 3.64
C ALA A 86 4.43 -10.94 3.75
N VAL A 87 4.49 -10.11 2.70
CA VAL A 87 3.83 -8.79 2.68
C VAL A 87 2.33 -8.92 2.84
N LYS A 88 1.70 -9.88 2.15
CA LYS A 88 0.27 -10.18 2.30
C LYS A 88 -0.09 -10.57 3.73
N THR A 89 0.74 -11.36 4.38
CA THR A 89 0.59 -11.77 5.78
C THR A 89 0.65 -10.58 6.71
N PHE A 90 1.61 -9.66 6.54
CA PHE A 90 1.70 -8.45 7.36
C PHE A 90 0.48 -7.54 7.27
N ILE A 91 -0.28 -7.58 6.19
CA ILE A 91 -1.52 -6.79 6.06
C ILE A 91 -2.65 -7.40 6.88
N THR A 92 -2.78 -8.72 6.91
CA THR A 92 -3.96 -9.39 7.50
C THR A 92 -3.76 -9.91 8.91
N GLU A 93 -2.55 -10.36 9.26
CA GLU A 93 -2.31 -10.98 10.56
C GLU A 93 -2.17 -9.93 11.67
N ARG A 94 -2.89 -10.16 12.79
CA ARG A 94 -2.79 -9.31 13.99
C ARG A 94 -1.57 -9.61 14.82
N HIS A 95 -1.10 -10.84 14.80
CA HIS A 95 0.08 -11.26 15.57
C HIS A 95 1.22 -11.56 14.62
N THR A 96 2.37 -11.01 14.90
CA THR A 96 3.58 -11.25 14.12
C THR A 96 4.77 -11.44 15.06
N MET A 97 5.74 -12.22 14.58
CA MET A 97 7.01 -12.35 15.24
C MET A 97 7.90 -11.16 14.86
N THR A 98 8.37 -10.41 15.82
CA THR A 98 9.31 -9.32 15.62
C THR A 98 10.62 -9.61 16.35
N GLU A 99 11.70 -9.10 15.82
CA GLU A 99 13.00 -9.24 16.43
C GLU A 99 13.78 -7.93 16.31
N HIS A 100 14.31 -7.46 17.42
CA HIS A 100 15.33 -6.42 17.49
C HIS A 100 16.73 -7.06 17.49
N LYS A 101 17.68 -6.42 16.84
CA LYS A 101 19.08 -6.91 16.84
C LYS A 101 19.61 -7.04 18.26
N GLY A 102 19.97 -8.27 18.65
CA GLY A 102 20.49 -8.59 19.99
C GLY A 102 19.42 -8.87 21.05
N HIS A 103 18.16 -9.01 20.65
CA HIS A 103 17.06 -9.39 21.54
C HIS A 103 16.40 -10.68 21.05
N ASP A 104 15.70 -11.35 21.96
CA ASP A 104 14.92 -12.53 21.61
C ASP A 104 13.70 -12.17 20.75
N VAL A 105 13.28 -13.13 19.92
CA VAL A 105 12.06 -13.01 19.10
C VAL A 105 10.85 -12.89 20.00
N GLN A 106 9.99 -11.91 19.72
CA GLN A 106 8.77 -11.66 20.47
C GLN A 106 7.54 -11.75 19.57
N LEU A 107 6.48 -12.35 20.09
CA LEU A 107 5.16 -12.29 19.47
C LEU A 107 4.51 -10.97 19.88
N VAL A 108 4.23 -10.11 18.92
CA VAL A 108 3.60 -8.81 19.17
C VAL A 108 2.24 -8.72 18.48
N GLU A 109 1.32 -8.01 19.09
CA GLU A 109 0.07 -7.63 18.44
C GLU A 109 0.34 -6.43 17.52
N GLN A 110 0.17 -6.63 16.22
CA GLN A 110 0.43 -5.64 15.22
C GLN A 110 -0.84 -4.85 14.89
N VAL A 111 -0.76 -3.53 14.98
CA VAL A 111 -1.83 -2.58 14.62
C VAL A 111 -1.45 -1.70 13.42
N CYS A 112 -0.39 -2.07 12.72
CA CYS A 112 0.18 -1.32 11.61
C CYS A 112 -0.79 -1.23 10.44
N ALA A 113 -1.02 -0.03 9.94
CA ALA A 113 -1.70 0.25 8.69
C ALA A 113 -0.66 0.46 7.57
N PHE A 114 -0.89 -0.16 6.42
CA PHE A 114 0.02 -0.06 5.28
C PHE A 114 -0.58 0.79 4.16
N MET A 115 0.26 1.54 3.45
CA MET A 115 -0.06 2.18 2.19
C MET A 115 1.06 1.90 1.18
N PHE A 116 0.70 1.53 -0.05
CA PHE A 116 1.66 1.23 -1.10
C PHE A 116 1.60 2.30 -2.18
N THR A 117 2.77 2.65 -2.72
CA THR A 117 2.88 3.54 -3.89
C THR A 117 3.81 2.91 -4.93
N THR A 118 3.47 3.03 -6.21
CA THR A 118 4.33 2.53 -7.29
C THR A 118 4.09 3.26 -8.62
N ASN A 119 5.11 3.28 -9.48
CA ASN A 119 5.01 3.69 -10.88
C ASN A 119 4.92 2.50 -11.85
N HIS A 120 4.96 1.27 -11.34
CA HIS A 120 4.89 0.05 -12.12
C HIS A 120 3.62 -0.73 -11.82
N ILE A 121 3.06 -1.40 -12.83
CA ILE A 121 1.92 -2.29 -12.61
C ILE A 121 2.35 -3.41 -11.65
N PRO A 122 1.68 -3.58 -10.49
CA PRO A 122 2.08 -4.57 -9.49
C PRO A 122 1.62 -5.98 -9.86
N LEU A 123 2.30 -6.63 -10.80
CA LEU A 123 1.97 -7.97 -11.32
C LEU A 123 2.06 -9.10 -10.28
N TRP A 124 2.60 -8.82 -9.10
CA TRP A 124 2.63 -9.78 -7.99
C TRP A 124 1.31 -9.88 -7.22
N LEU A 125 0.35 -9.01 -7.52
CA LEU A 125 -1.00 -9.08 -6.98
C LEU A 125 -1.80 -10.15 -7.72
N GLU A 126 -2.47 -10.99 -6.95
CA GLU A 126 -3.31 -12.06 -7.50
C GLU A 126 -4.72 -11.58 -7.81
N GLN A 127 -5.38 -12.32 -8.68
CA GLN A 127 -6.80 -12.06 -8.98
C GLN A 127 -7.65 -12.18 -7.70
N GLY A 128 -8.48 -11.15 -7.44
CA GLY A 128 -9.37 -11.16 -6.29
C GLY A 128 -8.66 -10.98 -4.95
N ASP A 129 -7.40 -10.52 -4.93
CA ASP A 129 -6.70 -10.27 -3.67
C ASP A 129 -7.40 -9.15 -2.88
N ARG A 130 -8.03 -9.54 -1.78
CA ARG A 130 -8.81 -8.65 -0.89
C ARG A 130 -7.96 -7.78 0.03
N ARG A 131 -6.64 -7.88 -0.07
CA ARG A 131 -5.70 -7.15 0.79
C ARG A 131 -5.30 -5.80 0.21
N PHE A 132 -5.56 -5.58 -1.08
CA PHE A 132 -5.11 -4.38 -1.77
C PHE A 132 -6.26 -3.70 -2.51
N TYR A 133 -6.54 -2.46 -2.14
CA TYR A 133 -7.39 -1.58 -2.91
C TYR A 133 -6.53 -0.74 -3.85
N VAL A 134 -6.39 -1.18 -5.09
CA VAL A 134 -5.52 -0.51 -6.07
C VAL A 134 -6.26 0.64 -6.74
N ILE A 135 -5.67 1.81 -6.66
CA ILE A 135 -6.21 3.06 -7.20
C ILE A 135 -5.20 3.60 -8.20
N GLU A 136 -5.64 3.81 -9.42
CA GLU A 136 -4.87 4.54 -10.41
C GLU A 136 -4.99 6.03 -10.13
N VAL A 137 -3.82 6.66 -9.91
CA VAL A 137 -3.70 8.11 -9.70
C VAL A 137 -3.17 8.70 -10.98
N ASP A 138 -4.01 9.38 -11.70
CA ASP A 138 -3.66 10.06 -12.94
C ASP A 138 -3.89 11.56 -12.80
N HIS A 139 -3.15 12.33 -13.56
CA HIS A 139 -3.35 13.77 -13.76
C HIS A 139 -3.56 14.06 -15.27
N ASP A 140 -4.25 13.17 -15.97
CA ASP A 140 -4.58 13.24 -17.40
C ASP A 140 -3.34 13.40 -18.30
N GLY A 141 -2.18 12.84 -17.88
CA GLY A 141 -0.93 12.91 -18.64
C GLY A 141 -0.26 14.28 -18.66
N HIS A 142 -0.78 15.26 -17.92
CA HIS A 142 -0.22 16.62 -17.86
C HIS A 142 1.12 16.65 -17.09
N ARG A 143 2.21 16.35 -17.80
CA ARG A 143 3.55 16.40 -17.21
C ARG A 143 4.19 17.79 -17.28
N PHE A 144 3.72 18.64 -18.18
CA PHE A 144 4.27 19.96 -18.45
C PHE A 144 3.16 20.97 -18.76
N GLY A 145 3.46 22.26 -18.58
CA GLY A 145 2.57 23.35 -18.90
C GLY A 145 1.66 23.76 -17.75
N ALA A 146 0.72 24.64 -18.03
CA ALA A 146 -0.07 25.36 -17.03
C ALA A 146 -0.84 24.46 -16.04
N GLN A 147 -1.30 23.29 -16.48
CA GLN A 147 -2.04 22.35 -15.60
C GLN A 147 -1.08 21.62 -14.65
N ALA A 148 0.09 21.18 -15.13
CA ALA A 148 1.13 20.60 -14.28
C ALA A 148 1.62 21.61 -13.23
N ASP A 149 1.82 22.87 -13.67
CA ASP A 149 2.22 23.96 -12.77
C ASP A 149 1.12 24.26 -11.73
N ALA A 150 -0.15 24.23 -12.13
CA ALA A 150 -1.27 24.43 -11.21
C ALA A 150 -1.36 23.30 -10.18
N PHE A 151 -1.18 22.04 -10.60
CA PHE A 151 -1.12 20.91 -9.71
C PHE A 151 0.07 20.98 -8.74
N GLY A 152 1.26 21.33 -9.24
CA GLY A 152 2.44 21.53 -8.41
C GLY A 152 2.26 22.62 -7.36
N ARG A 153 1.62 23.75 -7.72
CA ARG A 153 1.25 24.78 -6.75
C ARG A 153 0.27 24.28 -5.71
N LEU A 154 -0.80 23.59 -6.10
CA LEU A 154 -1.77 23.00 -5.18
C LEU A 154 -1.10 22.06 -4.17
N VAL A 155 -0.18 21.20 -4.64
CA VAL A 155 0.59 20.31 -3.77
C VAL A 155 1.45 21.11 -2.80
N GLY A 156 2.17 22.14 -3.27
CA GLY A 156 3.00 22.99 -2.43
C GLY A 156 2.18 23.73 -1.37
N GLU A 157 1.10 24.39 -1.77
CA GLU A 157 0.18 25.10 -0.87
C GLU A 157 -0.46 24.17 0.17
N THR A 158 -0.80 22.93 -0.23
CA THR A 158 -1.37 21.93 0.68
C THR A 158 -0.35 21.52 1.74
N LEU A 159 0.88 21.24 1.34
CA LEU A 159 1.94 20.86 2.28
C LEU A 159 2.27 22.02 3.24
N GLU A 160 2.44 23.23 2.71
CA GLU A 160 2.67 24.43 3.53
C GLU A 160 1.52 24.67 4.52
N TYR A 161 0.26 24.50 4.08
CA TYR A 161 -0.90 24.61 4.95
C TYR A 161 -0.87 23.58 6.10
N LEU A 162 -0.44 22.34 5.82
CA LEU A 162 -0.38 21.26 6.79
C LEU A 162 0.91 21.27 7.65
N ASP A 163 1.89 22.09 7.32
CA ASP A 163 3.06 22.31 8.18
C ASP A 163 2.70 23.13 9.44
N ASP A 164 1.60 23.89 9.39
CA ASP A 164 1.03 24.50 10.62
C ASP A 164 0.30 23.43 11.44
N PRO A 165 0.77 23.13 12.68
CA PRO A 165 0.13 22.14 13.53
C PRO A 165 -1.35 22.38 13.79
N SER A 166 -1.81 23.64 13.77
CA SER A 166 -3.23 23.98 13.97
C SER A 166 -4.10 23.52 12.80
N ASN A 167 -3.57 23.59 11.57
CA ASN A 167 -4.27 23.15 10.37
C ASN A 167 -4.25 21.62 10.26
N LEU A 168 -3.13 20.99 10.59
CA LEU A 168 -3.05 19.53 10.69
C LEU A 168 -4.05 19.00 11.72
N ALA A 169 -4.15 19.66 12.90
CA ALA A 169 -5.12 19.31 13.93
C ALA A 169 -6.58 19.45 13.46
N LYS A 170 -6.89 20.45 12.62
CA LYS A 170 -8.22 20.58 12.01
C LYS A 170 -8.54 19.40 11.09
N LEU A 171 -7.60 19.01 10.22
CA LEU A 171 -7.76 17.86 9.33
C LEU A 171 -7.93 16.57 10.13
N TYR A 172 -7.08 16.35 11.14
CA TYR A 172 -7.17 15.21 12.05
C TYR A 172 -8.54 15.16 12.75
N THR A 173 -8.98 16.29 13.32
CA THR A 173 -10.30 16.40 13.98
C THR A 173 -11.45 16.11 13.02
N ALA A 174 -11.38 16.62 11.78
CA ALA A 174 -12.38 16.33 10.75
C ALA A 174 -12.48 14.84 10.45
N LEU A 175 -11.34 14.13 10.37
CA LEU A 175 -11.30 12.68 10.16
C LEU A 175 -11.80 11.90 11.39
N LEU A 176 -11.49 12.34 12.61
CA LEU A 176 -12.03 11.74 13.84
C LEU A 176 -13.56 11.83 13.93
N HIS A 177 -14.15 12.90 13.39
CA HIS A 177 -15.61 13.11 13.36
C HIS A 177 -16.25 12.66 12.05
N HIS A 178 -15.46 12.16 11.10
CA HIS A 178 -15.98 11.68 9.81
C HIS A 178 -16.94 10.52 10.02
N ARG A 179 -18.13 10.63 9.47
CA ARG A 179 -19.14 9.56 9.55
C ARG A 179 -18.83 8.48 8.53
N ILE A 180 -18.29 7.38 9.00
CA ILE A 180 -18.02 6.21 8.16
C ILE A 180 -19.35 5.54 7.77
N PRO A 181 -19.60 5.28 6.46
CA PRO A 181 -20.78 4.56 6.00
C PRO A 181 -20.90 3.18 6.64
N ARG A 182 -22.14 2.71 6.86
CA ARG A 182 -22.38 1.42 7.54
C ARG A 182 -21.94 0.20 6.73
N ASP A 183 -21.90 0.34 5.42
CA ASP A 183 -21.46 -0.67 4.46
C ASP A 183 -19.95 -0.68 4.23
N PHE A 184 -19.22 0.29 4.78
CA PHE A 184 -17.76 0.33 4.73
C PHE A 184 -17.16 -0.60 5.78
N SER A 185 -16.17 -1.40 5.37
CA SER A 185 -15.35 -2.22 6.28
C SER A 185 -13.86 -1.97 6.00
N ALA A 186 -13.12 -1.52 7.02
CA ALA A 186 -11.66 -1.46 6.94
C ALA A 186 -10.99 -2.83 7.18
N GLN A 187 -11.71 -3.81 7.70
CA GLN A 187 -11.18 -5.16 7.96
C GLN A 187 -11.39 -6.12 6.80
N SER A 188 -12.33 -5.83 5.90
CA SER A 188 -12.61 -6.66 4.74
C SER A 188 -12.92 -5.79 3.53
N LEU A 189 -12.12 -5.91 2.48
CA LEU A 189 -12.38 -5.24 1.21
C LEU A 189 -13.44 -6.01 0.43
N ASP A 190 -14.51 -5.34 0.05
CA ASP A 190 -15.44 -5.86 -0.95
C ASP A 190 -14.80 -5.73 -2.34
N VAL A 191 -14.16 -6.80 -2.79
CA VAL A 191 -13.43 -6.83 -4.07
C VAL A 191 -14.38 -6.68 -5.25
N GLN A 192 -15.61 -7.18 -5.16
CA GLN A 192 -16.58 -7.11 -6.26
C GLN A 192 -17.17 -5.71 -6.40
N GLY A 193 -17.65 -5.14 -5.31
CA GLY A 193 -18.25 -3.81 -5.29
C GLY A 193 -17.23 -2.68 -5.44
N SER A 194 -15.96 -2.92 -5.05
CA SER A 194 -14.88 -1.91 -5.06
C SER A 194 -13.86 -2.10 -6.19
N SER A 195 -14.12 -3.00 -7.16
CA SER A 195 -13.15 -3.29 -8.24
C SER A 195 -12.91 -2.07 -9.13
N THR A 196 -11.68 -1.58 -9.15
CA THR A 196 -11.24 -0.49 -10.02
C THR A 196 -10.84 -1.01 -11.41
N HIS A 197 -10.73 -0.09 -12.39
CA HIS A 197 -10.26 -0.46 -13.72
C HIS A 197 -8.86 -1.07 -13.68
N ILE A 198 -7.94 -0.47 -12.93
CA ILE A 198 -6.57 -0.97 -12.78
C ILE A 198 -6.53 -2.34 -12.09
N MET A 199 -7.40 -2.64 -11.13
CA MET A 199 -7.49 -3.97 -10.53
C MET A 199 -7.85 -5.04 -11.58
N LYS A 200 -8.76 -4.73 -12.51
CA LYS A 200 -9.12 -5.62 -13.62
C LYS A 200 -7.96 -5.80 -14.61
N THR A 201 -7.24 -4.73 -14.91
CA THR A 201 -6.05 -4.77 -15.78
C THR A 201 -4.95 -5.64 -15.18
N ILE A 202 -4.67 -5.50 -13.88
CA ILE A 202 -3.70 -6.34 -13.15
C ILE A 202 -4.12 -7.81 -13.21
N GLN A 203 -5.40 -8.10 -13.02
CA GLN A 203 -5.94 -9.46 -13.08
C GLN A 203 -5.70 -10.09 -14.45
N SER A 204 -5.97 -9.37 -15.55
CA SER A 204 -5.73 -9.86 -16.90
C SER A 204 -4.24 -10.10 -17.15
N ALA A 205 -3.40 -9.12 -16.82
CA ALA A 205 -1.96 -9.20 -17.03
C ALA A 205 -1.28 -10.31 -16.20
N SER A 206 -1.74 -10.53 -14.97
CA SER A 206 -1.22 -11.64 -14.14
C SER A 206 -1.67 -13.01 -14.64
N TRP A 207 -2.83 -13.12 -15.26
CA TRP A 207 -3.29 -14.35 -15.91
C TRP A 207 -2.42 -14.69 -17.11
N ASP A 208 -2.19 -13.72 -18.00
CA ASP A 208 -1.37 -13.91 -19.20
C ASP A 208 0.05 -14.33 -18.84
N LEU A 209 0.67 -13.69 -17.83
CA LEU A 209 1.99 -14.06 -17.32
C LEU A 209 2.02 -15.50 -16.78
N ASN A 210 1.00 -15.93 -16.06
CA ASN A 210 0.93 -17.30 -15.53
C ASN A 210 0.76 -18.33 -16.65
N VAL A 211 0.03 -18.01 -17.72
CA VAL A 211 -0.11 -18.86 -18.90
C VAL A 211 1.23 -18.99 -19.61
N GLU A 212 1.95 -17.90 -19.85
CA GLU A 212 3.30 -17.93 -20.47
C GLU A 212 4.29 -18.77 -19.65
N LEU A 213 4.30 -18.58 -18.32
CA LEU A 213 5.18 -19.35 -17.43
C LEU A 213 4.85 -20.86 -17.46
N PHE A 214 3.56 -21.19 -17.52
CA PHE A 214 3.11 -22.59 -17.62
C PHE A 214 3.51 -23.21 -18.96
N GLU A 215 3.34 -22.49 -20.07
CA GLU A 215 3.74 -22.95 -21.40
C GLU A 215 5.25 -23.14 -21.49
N ASP A 216 6.06 -22.24 -20.93
CA ASP A 216 7.51 -22.37 -20.86
C ASP A 216 7.95 -23.60 -20.06
N GLU A 217 7.30 -23.88 -18.92
CA GLU A 217 7.59 -25.05 -18.10
C GLU A 217 7.22 -26.35 -18.83
N MET A 218 6.06 -26.39 -19.48
CA MET A 218 5.64 -27.54 -20.31
C MET A 218 6.63 -27.81 -21.45
N ASN A 219 7.08 -26.76 -22.14
CA ASN A 219 8.08 -26.88 -23.21
C ASN A 219 9.43 -27.43 -22.68
N ARG A 220 9.87 -27.01 -21.49
CA ARG A 220 11.07 -27.53 -20.83
C ARG A 220 10.94 -29.01 -20.47
N MET A 221 9.76 -29.41 -19.95
CA MET A 221 9.50 -30.82 -19.62
C MET A 221 9.51 -31.70 -20.89
N GLU A 222 8.88 -31.26 -21.97
CA GLU A 222 8.89 -32.00 -23.25
C GLU A 222 10.29 -32.15 -23.85
N LEU A 223 11.14 -31.13 -23.72
CA LEU A 223 12.55 -31.20 -24.16
C LEU A 223 13.39 -32.17 -23.31
N ASN A 224 13.06 -32.32 -22.01
CA ASN A 224 13.75 -33.26 -21.13
C ASN A 224 13.30 -34.74 -21.32
N VAL A 225 12.09 -34.98 -21.81
CA VAL A 225 11.58 -36.33 -22.11
C VAL A 225 12.16 -36.90 -23.44
N LYS A 226 12.64 -36.00 -24.32
CA LYS A 226 13.22 -36.38 -25.63
C LYS A 226 14.75 -36.59 -25.61
N LYS A 227 15.38 -36.46 -24.45
CA LYS A 227 16.79 -36.81 -24.20
C LYS A 227 16.88 -38.15 -23.46
#